data_75fd20fff3d4263115bfb3e242b358c7
#
_entry.id   75fd20fff3d4263115bfb3e242b358c7
#
_cell.length_a   1.000
_cell.length_b   1.000
_cell.length_c   1.000
_cell.angle_alpha   90.00
_cell.angle_beta   90.00
_cell.angle_gamma   90.00
#
_symmetry.space_group_name_H-M   'P 1'
#
loop_
_entity.id
_entity.type
_entity.pdbx_description
1 polymer ?
#
loop_
_entity_poly.entity_id
_entity_poly.type
_entity_poly.pdbx_seq_one_letter_code
_entity_poly.pdbx_strand_id
1 'polypeptide(L)'
;MTLTLIIAAFLGTLAALLLKPLRASAHCDTMEGPTAQDGLRSLETGDPAPALKWVGPADENELREVFEQALAARDLGPAARSVAERWFIENLVRIHRAGEGAPYSGVQPYGTPVDERVAAADAAIASGDLAPLEGLVPADRWAELQRRFAAALDRKDYDTSDVDAGRAYIETYVSFFKYAEGEDHEHGEHHALAHAQHQH
;
A
#
# COMPACT_ATOMS: atom_id res chain seq x y z
N MET A 1 26.81 -6.37 39.89
CA MET A 1 26.96 -6.87 38.50
C MET A 1 25.64 -7.25 37.82
N THR A 2 24.65 -7.79 38.52
CA THR A 2 23.38 -8.25 37.91
C THR A 2 22.42 -7.13 37.43
N LEU A 3 22.30 -6.04 38.19
CA LEU A 3 21.40 -4.92 37.84
C LEU A 3 21.87 -4.16 36.59
N THR A 4 23.17 -3.95 36.47
CA THR A 4 23.79 -3.25 35.33
C THR A 4 23.60 -4.07 34.02
N LEU A 5 23.70 -5.40 34.09
CA LEU A 5 23.49 -6.29 32.96
C LEU A 5 22.01 -6.31 32.55
N ILE A 6 21.07 -6.27 33.48
CA ILE A 6 19.62 -6.22 33.19
C ILE A 6 19.27 -4.89 32.51
N ILE A 7 19.79 -3.77 33.01
CA ILE A 7 19.58 -2.45 32.40
C ILE A 7 20.18 -2.39 31.00
N ALA A 8 21.39 -2.91 30.80
CA ALA A 8 22.03 -2.94 29.50
C ALA A 8 21.25 -3.83 28.48
N ALA A 9 20.77 -4.98 28.95
CA ALA A 9 19.93 -5.87 28.10
C ALA A 9 18.58 -5.21 27.77
N PHE A 10 17.96 -4.53 28.72
CA PHE A 10 16.69 -3.82 28.49
C PHE A 10 16.87 -2.65 27.52
N LEU A 11 17.91 -1.82 27.70
CA LEU A 11 18.22 -0.73 26.79
C LEU A 11 18.61 -1.23 25.40
N GLY A 12 19.33 -2.36 25.31
CA GLY A 12 19.66 -3.01 24.03
C GLY A 12 18.43 -3.54 23.30
N THR A 13 17.50 -4.18 24.01
CA THR A 13 16.22 -4.65 23.44
C THR A 13 15.31 -3.49 23.06
N LEU A 14 15.24 -2.45 23.89
CA LEU A 14 14.47 -1.25 23.60
C LEU A 14 15.04 -0.51 22.38
N ALA A 15 16.37 -0.36 22.29
CA ALA A 15 17.03 0.22 21.12
C ALA A 15 16.80 -0.66 19.85
N ALA A 16 16.85 -1.98 19.96
CA ALA A 16 16.57 -2.88 18.85
C ALA A 16 15.10 -2.84 18.40
N LEU A 17 14.17 -2.62 19.32
CA LEU A 17 12.74 -2.42 19.01
C LEU A 17 12.49 -1.03 18.38
N LEU A 18 13.18 0.01 18.82
CA LEU A 18 13.07 1.37 18.28
C LEU A 18 13.83 1.53 16.95
N LEU A 19 14.84 0.68 16.70
CA LEU A 19 15.63 0.66 15.47
C LEU A 19 15.11 -0.36 14.43
N LYS A 20 14.09 -1.18 14.79
CA LYS A 20 13.34 -1.87 13.72
C LYS A 20 12.62 -0.77 12.95
N PRO A 21 13.02 -0.45 11.71
CA PRO A 21 12.14 0.34 10.87
C PRO A 21 10.83 -0.44 10.83
N LEU A 22 9.74 0.24 11.13
CA LEU A 22 8.42 -0.22 10.75
C LEU A 22 8.45 -0.26 9.21
N ARG A 23 8.94 -1.37 8.66
CA ARG A 23 8.90 -1.68 7.23
C ARG A 23 7.48 -2.09 6.87
N ALA A 24 6.51 -1.31 7.29
CA ALA A 24 5.21 -1.37 6.68
C ALA A 24 5.40 -0.79 5.29
N SER A 25 5.44 -1.64 4.32
CA SER A 25 5.35 -1.41 2.89
C SER A 25 5.52 0.06 2.45
N ALA A 26 6.76 0.57 2.48
CA ALA A 26 7.08 1.93 2.04
C ALA A 26 6.67 2.16 0.57
N HIS A 27 6.40 1.10 -0.17
CA HIS A 27 6.03 1.10 -1.56
C HIS A 27 4.70 1.82 -1.83
N CYS A 28 3.64 1.55 -1.07
CA CYS A 28 2.36 2.26 -1.22
C CYS A 28 2.45 3.74 -0.79
N ASP A 29 3.45 4.09 0.01
CA ASP A 29 3.64 5.44 0.57
C ASP A 29 4.58 6.31 -0.27
N THR A 30 5.05 5.87 -1.44
CA THR A 30 5.93 6.66 -2.31
C THR A 30 5.15 7.32 -3.45
N MET A 31 5.69 8.42 -3.98
CA MET A 31 5.13 9.06 -5.17
C MET A 31 5.19 8.17 -6.43
N GLU A 32 6.12 7.19 -6.46
CA GLU A 32 6.24 6.20 -7.54
C GLU A 32 5.39 4.94 -7.27
N GLY A 33 4.87 4.81 -6.07
CA GLY A 33 4.09 3.65 -5.66
C GLY A 33 2.71 3.58 -6.32
N PRO A 34 2.12 2.39 -6.36
CA PRO A 34 0.90 2.13 -7.12
C PRO A 34 -0.29 2.95 -6.63
N THR A 35 -0.40 3.21 -5.33
CA THR A 35 -1.47 4.04 -4.75
C THR A 35 -1.40 5.47 -5.27
N ALA A 36 -0.21 6.10 -5.23
CA ALA A 36 -0.01 7.46 -5.71
C ALA A 36 -0.19 7.56 -7.23
N GLN A 37 0.30 6.58 -7.99
CA GLN A 37 0.16 6.54 -9.44
C GLN A 37 -1.30 6.39 -9.89
N ASP A 38 -2.08 5.56 -9.22
CA ASP A 38 -3.52 5.46 -9.48
C ASP A 38 -4.28 6.73 -9.06
N GLY A 39 -3.85 7.39 -7.98
CA GLY A 39 -4.37 8.70 -7.61
C GLY A 39 -4.10 9.78 -8.67
N LEU A 40 -2.88 9.85 -9.20
CA LEU A 40 -2.55 10.76 -10.31
C LEU A 40 -3.38 10.45 -11.55
N ARG A 41 -3.55 9.17 -11.90
CA ARG A 41 -4.41 8.74 -13.00
C ARG A 41 -5.85 9.19 -12.80
N SER A 42 -6.39 9.06 -11.59
CA SER A 42 -7.74 9.54 -11.26
C SER A 42 -7.89 11.03 -11.54
N LEU A 43 -6.91 11.84 -11.13
CA LEU A 43 -6.92 13.28 -11.38
C LEU A 43 -6.74 13.63 -12.87
N GLU A 44 -5.99 12.83 -13.63
CA GLU A 44 -5.78 13.03 -15.07
C GLU A 44 -7.03 12.73 -15.88
N THR A 45 -7.73 11.65 -15.53
CA THR A 45 -8.92 11.19 -16.26
C THR A 45 -10.22 11.83 -15.78
N GLY A 46 -10.23 12.41 -14.56
CA GLY A 46 -11.44 12.85 -13.89
C GLY A 46 -12.32 11.71 -13.36
N ASP A 47 -11.77 10.49 -13.32
CA ASP A 47 -12.44 9.29 -12.80
C ASP A 47 -11.84 8.90 -11.45
N PRO A 48 -12.62 8.87 -10.35
CA PRO A 48 -12.11 8.50 -9.04
C PRO A 48 -11.88 6.99 -8.87
N ALA A 49 -12.39 6.13 -9.75
CA ALA A 49 -12.34 4.67 -9.59
C ALA A 49 -10.93 4.11 -9.37
N PRO A 50 -9.87 4.55 -10.08
CA PRO A 50 -8.51 4.09 -9.83
C PRO A 50 -8.02 4.37 -8.40
N ALA A 51 -8.42 5.49 -7.78
CA ALA A 51 -8.06 5.83 -6.41
C ALA A 51 -8.94 5.09 -5.38
N LEU A 52 -10.25 4.97 -5.66
CA LEU A 52 -11.22 4.38 -4.73
C LEU A 52 -10.96 2.91 -4.40
N LYS A 53 -10.34 2.15 -5.30
CA LYS A 53 -9.98 0.75 -5.02
C LYS A 53 -8.96 0.58 -3.89
N TRP A 54 -8.23 1.66 -3.53
CA TRP A 54 -7.23 1.67 -2.45
C TRP A 54 -7.81 1.94 -1.08
N VAL A 55 -9.10 2.30 -0.99
CA VAL A 55 -9.76 2.62 0.28
C VAL A 55 -10.99 1.74 0.51
N GLY A 56 -11.34 1.56 1.78
CA GLY A 56 -12.53 0.79 2.15
C GLY A 56 -13.84 1.51 1.77
N PRO A 57 -14.97 0.78 1.67
CA PRO A 57 -16.27 1.38 1.35
C PRO A 57 -16.70 2.48 2.34
N ALA A 58 -16.27 2.39 3.61
CA ALA A 58 -16.60 3.38 4.63
C ALA A 58 -15.94 4.74 4.37
N ASP A 59 -14.78 4.74 3.68
CA ASP A 59 -13.96 5.92 3.46
C ASP A 59 -14.15 6.53 2.06
N GLU A 60 -15.00 5.92 1.20
CA GLU A 60 -15.24 6.40 -0.15
C GLU A 60 -15.72 7.83 -0.21
N ASN A 61 -16.64 8.20 0.66
CA ASN A 61 -17.22 9.56 0.66
C ASN A 61 -16.16 10.60 0.98
N GLU A 62 -15.30 10.34 1.97
CA GLU A 62 -14.19 11.23 2.31
C GLU A 62 -13.24 11.38 1.12
N LEU A 63 -12.85 10.28 0.48
CA LEU A 63 -11.95 10.33 -0.66
C LEU A 63 -12.57 11.04 -1.88
N ARG A 64 -13.87 10.86 -2.14
CA ARG A 64 -14.57 11.57 -3.22
C ARG A 64 -14.61 13.08 -3.00
N GLU A 65 -14.89 13.54 -1.77
CA GLU A 65 -14.84 14.95 -1.44
C GLU A 65 -13.45 15.55 -1.67
N VAL A 66 -12.40 14.86 -1.23
CA VAL A 66 -11.01 15.27 -1.46
C VAL A 66 -10.68 15.30 -2.97
N PHE A 67 -11.15 14.33 -3.73
CA PHE A 67 -10.96 14.26 -5.18
C PHE A 67 -11.59 15.43 -5.91
N GLU A 68 -12.86 15.75 -5.61
CA GLU A 68 -13.57 16.87 -6.23
C GLU A 68 -12.91 18.23 -5.93
N GLN A 69 -12.46 18.43 -4.70
CA GLN A 69 -11.72 19.63 -4.31
C GLN A 69 -10.39 19.76 -5.05
N ALA A 70 -9.66 18.64 -5.19
CA ALA A 70 -8.41 18.61 -5.94
C ALA A 70 -8.62 18.92 -7.43
N LEU A 71 -9.66 18.35 -8.07
CA LEU A 71 -10.01 18.65 -9.46
C LEU A 71 -10.31 20.14 -9.65
N ALA A 72 -11.15 20.71 -8.80
CA ALA A 72 -11.49 22.13 -8.87
C ALA A 72 -10.26 23.05 -8.71
N ALA A 73 -9.34 22.70 -7.81
CA ALA A 73 -8.12 23.47 -7.59
C ALA A 73 -7.12 23.37 -8.74
N ARG A 74 -7.03 22.20 -9.43
CA ARG A 74 -6.10 21.99 -10.55
C ARG A 74 -6.33 22.97 -11.70
N ASP A 75 -7.55 23.40 -11.92
CA ASP A 75 -7.93 24.27 -13.04
C ASP A 75 -7.55 25.74 -12.81
N LEU A 76 -7.11 26.10 -11.59
CA LEU A 76 -6.72 27.48 -11.24
C LEU A 76 -5.30 27.86 -11.74
N GLY A 77 -4.58 26.92 -12.36
CA GLY A 77 -3.28 27.17 -12.98
C GLY A 77 -2.18 26.21 -12.50
N PRO A 78 -0.96 26.28 -13.10
CA PRO A 78 0.09 25.28 -12.88
C PRO A 78 0.55 25.13 -11.42
N ALA A 79 0.67 26.22 -10.68
CA ALA A 79 1.05 26.20 -9.27
C ALA A 79 -0.03 25.55 -8.40
N ALA A 80 -1.31 25.90 -8.65
CA ALA A 80 -2.43 25.30 -7.94
C ALA A 80 -2.56 23.81 -8.27
N ARG A 81 -2.34 23.41 -9.53
CA ARG A 81 -2.31 22.00 -9.94
C ARG A 81 -1.30 21.20 -9.13
N SER A 82 -0.05 21.66 -9.04
CA SER A 82 0.99 20.96 -8.30
C SER A 82 0.65 20.76 -6.82
N VAL A 83 0.05 21.78 -6.20
CA VAL A 83 -0.39 21.71 -4.81
C VAL A 83 -1.58 20.77 -4.65
N ALA A 84 -2.57 20.85 -5.54
CA ALA A 84 -3.77 20.01 -5.49
C ALA A 84 -3.45 18.53 -5.70
N GLU A 85 -2.56 18.20 -6.64
CA GLU A 85 -2.08 16.83 -6.88
C GLU A 85 -1.39 16.28 -5.63
N ARG A 86 -0.45 17.02 -5.06
CA ARG A 86 0.24 16.61 -3.84
C ARG A 86 -0.72 16.42 -2.69
N TRP A 87 -1.65 17.35 -2.48
CA TRP A 87 -2.64 17.29 -1.41
C TRP A 87 -3.58 16.09 -1.57
N PHE A 88 -4.02 15.79 -2.80
CA PHE A 88 -4.85 14.62 -3.08
C PHE A 88 -4.12 13.33 -2.75
N ILE A 89 -2.89 13.15 -3.23
CA ILE A 89 -2.09 11.95 -2.98
C ILE A 89 -1.81 11.76 -1.49
N GLU A 90 -1.48 12.82 -0.75
CA GLU A 90 -1.29 12.76 0.70
C GLU A 90 -2.56 12.28 1.43
N ASN A 91 -3.75 12.74 1.01
CA ASN A 91 -5.01 12.28 1.60
C ASN A 91 -5.35 10.85 1.19
N LEU A 92 -5.19 10.48 -0.08
CA LEU A 92 -5.41 9.11 -0.55
C LEU A 92 -4.57 8.11 0.25
N VAL A 93 -3.26 8.35 0.34
CA VAL A 93 -2.35 7.45 1.08
C VAL A 93 -2.67 7.46 2.58
N ARG A 94 -3.01 8.61 3.17
CA ARG A 94 -3.44 8.69 4.57
C ARG A 94 -4.68 7.84 4.85
N ILE A 95 -5.71 7.95 4.02
CA ILE A 95 -6.96 7.19 4.16
C ILE A 95 -6.70 5.70 3.95
N HIS A 96 -5.93 5.34 2.92
CA HIS A 96 -5.50 3.97 2.66
C HIS A 96 -4.81 3.35 3.88
N ARG A 97 -3.81 4.03 4.47
CA ARG A 97 -3.08 3.56 5.64
C ARG A 97 -3.97 3.46 6.89
N ALA A 98 -4.91 4.39 7.07
CA ALA A 98 -5.88 4.31 8.16
C ALA A 98 -6.77 3.07 8.02
N GLY A 99 -7.22 2.74 6.81
CA GLY A 99 -7.97 1.51 6.52
C GLY A 99 -7.19 0.22 6.80
N GLU A 100 -5.87 0.24 6.65
CA GLU A 100 -4.99 -0.87 7.05
C GLU A 100 -4.66 -0.90 8.56
N GLY A 101 -5.09 0.08 9.35
CA GLY A 101 -4.68 0.24 10.75
C GLY A 101 -3.19 0.58 10.91
N ALA A 102 -2.57 1.10 9.87
CA ALA A 102 -1.14 1.39 9.81
C ALA A 102 -0.86 2.89 10.02
N PRO A 103 0.29 3.25 10.65
CA PRO A 103 0.65 4.65 10.84
C PRO A 103 0.96 5.32 9.50
N TYR A 104 0.59 6.60 9.38
CA TYR A 104 0.92 7.43 8.24
C TYR A 104 2.00 8.45 8.61
N SER A 105 3.08 8.51 7.84
CA SER A 105 4.23 9.41 8.06
C SER A 105 4.49 10.40 6.92
N GLY A 106 3.52 10.54 6.01
CA GLY A 106 3.65 11.35 4.81
C GLY A 106 4.07 10.54 3.58
N VAL A 107 3.71 11.04 2.40
CA VAL A 107 4.10 10.42 1.12
C VAL A 107 5.58 10.69 0.85
N GLN A 108 6.34 9.64 0.61
CA GLN A 108 7.77 9.73 0.34
C GLN A 108 8.02 10.25 -1.08
N PRO A 109 9.08 11.05 -1.28
CA PRO A 109 9.39 11.65 -2.59
C PRO A 109 9.79 10.59 -3.63
N TYR A 110 9.80 11.04 -4.90
CA TYR A 110 10.38 10.26 -6.00
C TYR A 110 11.82 9.85 -5.69
N GLY A 111 12.21 8.63 -6.09
CA GLY A 111 13.53 8.07 -5.86
C GLY A 111 13.75 7.51 -4.45
N THR A 112 12.71 7.43 -3.62
CA THR A 112 12.80 6.74 -2.33
C THR A 112 13.05 5.25 -2.57
N PRO A 113 14.13 4.66 -1.99
CA PRO A 113 14.42 3.25 -2.18
C PRO A 113 13.30 2.34 -1.66
N VAL A 114 12.92 1.37 -2.48
CA VAL A 114 11.95 0.31 -2.17
C VAL A 114 12.71 -1.01 -1.96
N ASP A 115 12.18 -1.92 -1.16
CA ASP A 115 12.76 -3.26 -1.00
C ASP A 115 12.86 -3.96 -2.37
N GLU A 116 14.00 -4.58 -2.65
CA GLU A 116 14.27 -5.24 -3.93
C GLU A 116 13.21 -6.30 -4.26
N ARG A 117 12.72 -7.02 -3.25
CA ARG A 117 11.69 -8.07 -3.44
C ARG A 117 10.33 -7.47 -3.80
N VAL A 118 10.01 -6.28 -3.26
CA VAL A 118 8.77 -5.56 -3.62
C VAL A 118 8.86 -5.06 -5.06
N ALA A 119 9.97 -4.47 -5.45
CA ALA A 119 10.19 -4.05 -6.84
C ALA A 119 10.15 -5.24 -7.82
N ALA A 120 10.73 -6.38 -7.42
CA ALA A 120 10.67 -7.62 -8.20
C ALA A 120 9.25 -8.20 -8.27
N ALA A 121 8.44 -8.07 -7.21
CA ALA A 121 7.05 -8.49 -7.21
C ALA A 121 6.21 -7.65 -8.19
N ASP A 122 6.43 -6.34 -8.24
CA ASP A 122 5.78 -5.47 -9.24
C ASP A 122 6.17 -5.84 -10.67
N ALA A 123 7.46 -6.09 -10.89
CA ALA A 123 7.95 -6.54 -12.20
C ALA A 123 7.33 -7.89 -12.59
N ALA A 124 7.13 -8.80 -11.63
CA ALA A 124 6.47 -10.09 -11.84
C ALA A 124 4.99 -9.89 -12.23
N ILE A 125 4.24 -9.05 -11.54
CA ILE A 125 2.85 -8.73 -11.88
C ILE A 125 2.76 -8.05 -13.26
N ALA A 126 3.71 -7.18 -13.59
CA ALA A 126 3.72 -6.49 -14.88
C ALA A 126 3.99 -7.45 -16.05
N SER A 127 4.96 -8.36 -15.89
CA SER A 127 5.36 -9.34 -16.92
C SER A 127 4.46 -10.58 -16.98
N GLY A 128 3.75 -10.91 -15.89
CA GLY A 128 3.03 -12.19 -15.75
C GLY A 128 3.97 -13.38 -15.50
N ASP A 129 5.19 -13.12 -15.01
CA ASP A 129 6.22 -14.14 -14.78
C ASP A 129 6.92 -13.89 -13.42
N LEU A 130 7.21 -14.96 -12.68
CA LEU A 130 7.90 -14.92 -11.39
C LEU A 130 9.42 -14.81 -11.49
N ALA A 131 10.01 -14.87 -12.68
CA ALA A 131 11.45 -14.79 -12.89
C ALA A 131 12.14 -13.64 -12.14
N PRO A 132 11.56 -12.43 -12.01
CA PRO A 132 12.16 -11.34 -11.24
C PRO A 132 12.41 -11.68 -9.76
N LEU A 133 11.67 -12.62 -9.18
CA LEU A 133 11.78 -13.03 -7.77
C LEU A 133 12.71 -14.24 -7.55
N GLU A 134 13.26 -14.82 -8.62
CA GLU A 134 14.20 -15.94 -8.51
C GLU A 134 15.45 -15.53 -7.71
N GLY A 135 15.78 -16.32 -6.69
CA GLY A 135 16.90 -16.05 -5.80
C GLY A 135 16.67 -14.98 -4.72
N LEU A 136 15.57 -14.22 -4.80
CA LEU A 136 15.20 -13.24 -3.79
C LEU A 136 14.29 -13.81 -2.70
N VAL A 137 13.48 -14.81 -3.04
CA VAL A 137 12.58 -15.49 -2.12
C VAL A 137 13.11 -16.91 -1.82
N PRO A 138 13.15 -17.34 -0.54
CA PRO A 138 13.59 -18.69 -0.17
C PRO A 138 12.78 -19.80 -0.85
N ALA A 139 13.45 -20.92 -1.18
CA ALA A 139 12.84 -22.01 -1.95
C ALA A 139 11.64 -22.66 -1.25
N ASP A 140 11.65 -22.73 0.09
CA ASP A 140 10.56 -23.26 0.91
C ASP A 140 9.30 -22.38 0.89
N ARG A 141 9.43 -21.11 0.50
CA ARG A 141 8.32 -20.17 0.35
C ARG A 141 7.75 -20.14 -1.08
N TRP A 142 8.42 -20.77 -2.04
CA TRP A 142 8.10 -20.61 -3.46
C TRP A 142 6.71 -21.12 -3.85
N ALA A 143 6.26 -22.24 -3.28
CA ALA A 143 4.95 -22.80 -3.58
C ALA A 143 3.79 -21.84 -3.19
N GLU A 144 3.89 -21.23 -2.01
CA GLU A 144 2.89 -20.25 -1.55
C GLU A 144 2.99 -18.93 -2.33
N LEU A 145 4.19 -18.49 -2.68
CA LEU A 145 4.41 -17.33 -3.55
C LEU A 145 3.71 -17.51 -4.89
N GLN A 146 3.88 -18.68 -5.53
CA GLN A 146 3.22 -19.02 -6.79
C GLN A 146 1.69 -18.98 -6.67
N ARG A 147 1.14 -19.50 -5.58
CA ARG A 147 -0.30 -19.49 -5.32
C ARG A 147 -0.83 -18.06 -5.21
N ARG A 148 -0.16 -17.18 -4.46
CA ARG A 148 -0.55 -15.77 -4.31
C ARG A 148 -0.39 -14.99 -5.60
N PHE A 149 0.67 -15.22 -6.33
CA PHE A 149 0.88 -14.65 -7.65
C PHE A 149 -0.26 -15.01 -8.64
N ALA A 150 -0.61 -16.29 -8.72
CA ALA A 150 -1.71 -16.73 -9.58
C ALA A 150 -3.04 -16.07 -9.18
N ALA A 151 -3.32 -15.93 -7.88
CA ALA A 151 -4.52 -15.26 -7.38
C ALA A 151 -4.55 -13.76 -7.74
N ALA A 152 -3.39 -13.09 -7.74
CA ALA A 152 -3.30 -11.70 -8.16
C ALA A 152 -3.48 -11.54 -9.68
N LEU A 153 -2.88 -12.43 -10.47
CA LEU A 153 -3.04 -12.41 -11.93
C LEU A 153 -4.49 -12.69 -12.38
N ASP A 154 -5.18 -13.62 -11.70
CA ASP A 154 -6.58 -13.97 -11.99
C ASP A 154 -7.52 -12.77 -11.85
N ARG A 155 -7.18 -11.79 -11.01
CA ARG A 155 -7.97 -10.59 -10.74
C ARG A 155 -7.43 -9.32 -11.39
N LYS A 156 -6.29 -9.37 -12.05
CA LYS A 156 -5.63 -8.20 -12.62
C LYS A 156 -6.44 -7.52 -13.73
N ASP A 157 -7.11 -8.32 -14.57
CA ASP A 157 -7.84 -7.86 -15.76
C ASP A 157 -9.33 -7.65 -15.43
N TYR A 158 -9.62 -6.78 -14.46
CA TYR A 158 -10.98 -6.41 -14.07
C TYR A 158 -11.47 -5.17 -14.84
N ASP A 159 -12.78 -4.94 -14.88
CA ASP A 159 -13.34 -3.67 -15.36
C ASP A 159 -12.92 -2.54 -14.42
N THR A 160 -12.12 -1.60 -14.91
CA THR A 160 -11.56 -0.52 -14.10
C THR A 160 -12.60 0.45 -13.53
N SER A 161 -13.84 0.42 -14.02
CA SER A 161 -14.97 1.15 -13.44
C SER A 161 -15.64 0.41 -12.27
N ASP A 162 -15.36 -0.89 -12.09
CA ASP A 162 -15.83 -1.70 -10.97
C ASP A 162 -14.84 -1.58 -9.80
N VAL A 163 -15.17 -0.69 -8.87
CA VAL A 163 -14.34 -0.42 -7.69
C VAL A 163 -14.20 -1.65 -6.80
N ASP A 164 -15.24 -2.47 -6.66
CA ASP A 164 -15.20 -3.66 -5.81
C ASP A 164 -14.32 -4.77 -6.42
N ALA A 165 -14.38 -4.95 -7.74
CA ALA A 165 -13.44 -5.82 -8.45
C ALA A 165 -12.00 -5.29 -8.31
N GLY A 166 -11.82 -3.97 -8.39
CA GLY A 166 -10.54 -3.32 -8.13
C GLY A 166 -10.01 -3.58 -6.71
N ARG A 167 -10.84 -3.51 -5.67
CA ARG A 167 -10.48 -3.86 -4.29
C ARG A 167 -10.06 -5.32 -4.15
N ALA A 168 -10.82 -6.22 -4.76
CA ALA A 168 -10.49 -7.64 -4.76
C ALA A 168 -9.13 -7.93 -5.44
N TYR A 169 -8.79 -7.17 -6.49
CA TYR A 169 -7.46 -7.21 -7.08
C TYR A 169 -6.39 -6.68 -6.09
N ILE A 170 -6.60 -5.50 -5.49
CA ILE A 170 -5.64 -4.90 -4.54
C ILE A 170 -5.37 -5.83 -3.37
N GLU A 171 -6.39 -6.48 -2.81
CA GLU A 171 -6.22 -7.46 -1.72
C GLU A 171 -5.26 -8.59 -2.10
N THR A 172 -5.44 -9.19 -3.28
CA THR A 172 -4.55 -10.27 -3.75
C THR A 172 -3.16 -9.79 -4.12
N TYR A 173 -3.05 -8.60 -4.74
CA TYR A 173 -1.78 -7.97 -5.06
C TYR A 173 -0.97 -7.65 -3.80
N VAL A 174 -1.58 -7.02 -2.80
CA VAL A 174 -0.94 -6.71 -1.51
C VAL A 174 -0.50 -7.99 -0.79
N SER A 175 -1.37 -9.02 -0.76
CA SER A 175 -1.03 -10.33 -0.20
C SER A 175 0.19 -10.96 -0.87
N PHE A 176 0.32 -10.81 -2.18
CA PHE A 176 1.44 -11.34 -2.94
C PHE A 176 2.76 -10.61 -2.64
N PHE A 177 2.80 -9.28 -2.76
CA PHE A 177 4.07 -8.57 -2.57
C PHE A 177 4.55 -8.57 -1.11
N LYS A 178 3.65 -8.47 -0.14
CA LYS A 178 4.01 -8.61 1.28
C LYS A 178 4.59 -9.98 1.60
N TYR A 179 4.04 -11.03 1.02
CA TYR A 179 4.61 -12.35 1.17
C TYR A 179 6.00 -12.45 0.50
N ALA A 180 6.20 -11.86 -0.67
CA ALA A 180 7.51 -11.79 -1.32
C ALA A 180 8.52 -11.01 -0.46
N GLU A 181 8.11 -9.93 0.19
CA GLU A 181 8.92 -9.12 1.12
C GLU A 181 9.34 -9.91 2.38
N GLY A 182 8.60 -10.94 2.74
CA GLY A 182 8.90 -11.79 3.89
C GLY A 182 7.90 -11.67 5.04
N GLU A 183 6.77 -11.01 4.82
CA GLU A 183 5.68 -10.95 5.78
C GLU A 183 4.77 -12.17 5.63
N ASP A 184 4.51 -12.89 6.74
CA ASP A 184 3.72 -14.13 6.75
C ASP A 184 2.25 -13.90 7.11
N HIS A 185 1.80 -12.65 7.23
CA HIS A 185 0.45 -12.35 7.69
C HIS A 185 -0.61 -12.67 6.62
N GLU A 186 -1.58 -13.50 7.00
CA GLU A 186 -2.83 -13.63 6.26
C GLU A 186 -3.68 -12.39 6.52
N HIS A 187 -3.81 -11.52 5.52
CA HIS A 187 -4.58 -10.28 5.60
C HIS A 187 -6.11 -10.46 5.73
N GLY A 188 -6.61 -11.69 5.97
CA GLY A 188 -8.05 -11.96 6.08
C GLY A 188 -8.73 -11.50 7.35
N GLU A 189 -7.99 -11.21 8.44
CA GLU A 189 -8.64 -10.96 9.74
C GLU A 189 -8.83 -9.48 10.09
N HIS A 190 -8.05 -8.56 9.50
CA HIS A 190 -8.12 -7.15 9.89
C HIS A 190 -9.32 -6.39 9.29
N HIS A 191 -9.77 -6.72 8.08
CA HIS A 191 -10.99 -6.12 7.52
C HIS A 191 -12.26 -6.52 8.24
N ALA A 192 -12.32 -7.74 8.81
CA ALA A 192 -13.50 -8.21 9.56
C ALA A 192 -13.64 -7.54 10.93
N LEU A 193 -12.55 -7.15 11.58
CA LEU A 193 -12.57 -6.55 12.92
C LEU A 193 -12.90 -5.05 12.89
N ALA A 194 -12.53 -4.33 11.83
CA ALA A 194 -12.89 -2.91 11.67
C ALA A 194 -14.41 -2.73 11.51
N HIS A 195 -15.10 -3.65 10.85
CA HIS A 195 -16.57 -3.64 10.74
C HIS A 195 -17.34 -3.94 12.03
N ALA A 196 -16.72 -4.61 13.01
CA ALA A 196 -17.39 -4.97 14.27
C ALA A 196 -17.36 -3.85 15.32
N GLN A 197 -16.50 -2.85 15.20
CA GLN A 197 -16.34 -1.78 16.21
C GLN A 197 -17.22 -0.56 15.98
N HIS A 198 -17.88 -0.42 14.83
CA HIS A 198 -18.77 0.71 14.51
C HIS A 198 -20.28 0.40 14.64
N GLN A 199 -20.67 -0.73 15.25
CA GLN A 199 -22.07 -1.10 15.47
C GLN A 199 -22.52 -0.97 16.95
N HIS A 200 -21.86 -0.12 17.75
CA HIS A 200 -22.34 0.17 19.13
C HIS A 200 -22.44 1.67 19.36
#